data_be7fe7c0da6968d2bb01798ad2016f16
#
_entry.id   be7fe7c0da6968d2bb01798ad2016f16
#
_cell.length_a   1.000
_cell.length_b   1.000
_cell.length_c   1.000
_cell.angle_alpha   90.00
_cell.angle_beta   90.00
_cell.angle_gamma   90.00
#
_symmetry.space_group_name_H-M   'P 1'
#
loop_
_entity.id
_entity.type
_entity.pdbx_description
1 polymer ?
#
loop_
_entity_poly.entity_id
_entity_poly.type
_entity_poly.pdbx_seq_one_letter_code
_entity_poly.pdbx_strand_id
1 'polypeptide(L)'
;MENKIITVTSPLLPSLDDFIPYLQDIWNRKWLTNNGHYHQELEKALCEYLQVPYISLFTNGTLPLMCALQALRITGEVITTPYSFVATTHSLWWNGIKPVFVDIDPDTCNIDPDKIEAAITPKTTAIMPVHVYGKPCDTERIQAIADKYGLKVIYDAAHAFGVKVNGKSILNAGDMSTLSFHATKVCNTIEGGALICHDEKTKKRIDYLKNFGFAGETEIVAPGINGKMDEVRAAYGLLNLKQVDAAIEARRQVAIKYREVLKDVEGISFMEDIPGVHHNYSYFPMFVDAEKYGMTRDELYFKMKEQNVLGRRYFYPLISEFSTYRGLGSARPENLSVAHKIADSVICLPMYHDLNEEAIERIIKLIVK
;
A
#
# COMPACT_ATOMS: atom_id res chain seq x y z
N MET A 1 -25.31 23.09 13.98
CA MET A 1 -24.20 22.17 14.22
C MET A 1 -23.15 22.49 13.16
N GLU A 2 -21.94 22.89 13.56
CA GLU A 2 -20.84 23.12 12.60
C GLU A 2 -20.64 21.87 11.77
N ASN A 3 -20.59 22.01 10.44
CA ASN A 3 -20.39 20.93 9.49
C ASN A 3 -18.98 20.34 9.67
N LYS A 4 -18.83 19.42 10.61
CA LYS A 4 -17.55 18.72 10.86
C LYS A 4 -17.01 18.14 9.56
N ILE A 5 -15.73 18.35 9.29
CA ILE A 5 -15.05 17.79 8.11
C ILE A 5 -14.99 16.27 8.23
N ILE A 6 -15.43 15.57 7.20
CA ILE A 6 -15.27 14.12 7.05
C ILE A 6 -14.07 13.91 6.14
N THR A 7 -12.99 13.38 6.69
CA THR A 7 -11.75 13.09 5.97
C THR A 7 -11.83 11.74 5.26
N VAL A 8 -11.01 11.51 4.24
CA VAL A 8 -10.97 10.24 3.49
C VAL A 8 -10.48 9.07 4.36
N THR A 9 -9.61 9.35 5.32
CA THR A 9 -9.09 8.38 6.30
C THR A 9 -9.05 9.01 7.69
N SER A 10 -9.14 8.18 8.72
CA SER A 10 -8.87 8.52 10.11
C SER A 10 -7.89 7.49 10.68
N PRO A 11 -6.82 7.91 11.38
CA PRO A 11 -5.84 6.96 11.91
C PRO A 11 -6.43 6.11 13.03
N LEU A 12 -6.08 4.83 13.03
CA LEU A 12 -6.31 3.98 14.20
C LEU A 12 -5.33 4.40 15.30
N LEU A 13 -5.86 4.82 16.44
CA LEU A 13 -5.08 5.29 17.58
C LEU A 13 -5.25 4.33 18.75
N PRO A 14 -4.15 3.90 19.40
CA PRO A 14 -4.25 3.25 20.70
C PRO A 14 -4.70 4.26 21.75
N SER A 15 -5.30 3.78 22.85
CA SER A 15 -5.56 4.61 24.01
C SER A 15 -4.24 5.22 24.53
N LEU A 16 -4.28 6.49 24.90
CA LEU A 16 -3.10 7.15 25.49
C LEU A 16 -2.70 6.50 26.82
N ASP A 17 -3.69 6.09 27.62
CA ASP A 17 -3.46 5.42 28.91
C ASP A 17 -2.76 4.06 28.71
N ASP A 18 -3.05 3.34 27.65
CA ASP A 18 -2.34 2.10 27.31
C ASP A 18 -0.92 2.37 26.77
N PHE A 19 -0.67 3.52 26.16
CA PHE A 19 0.62 3.86 25.57
C PHE A 19 1.62 4.44 26.59
N ILE A 20 1.15 5.16 27.61
CA ILE A 20 2.00 5.76 28.64
C ILE A 20 2.92 4.75 29.33
N PRO A 21 2.48 3.54 29.74
CA PRO A 21 3.38 2.54 30.34
C PRO A 21 4.54 2.12 29.45
N TYR A 22 4.31 2.00 28.14
CA TYR A 22 5.36 1.70 27.16
C TYR A 22 6.40 2.83 27.07
N LEU A 23 5.94 4.08 27.05
CA LEU A 23 6.83 5.24 27.07
C LEU A 23 7.66 5.27 28.35
N GLN A 24 7.07 5.04 29.52
CA GLN A 24 7.78 4.98 30.80
C GLN A 24 8.86 3.89 30.80
N ASP A 25 8.57 2.71 30.27
CA ASP A 25 9.53 1.63 30.15
C ASP A 25 10.69 1.98 29.20
N ILE A 26 10.40 2.59 28.04
CA ILE A 26 11.42 3.09 27.11
C ILE A 26 12.36 4.11 27.79
N TRP A 27 11.79 5.05 28.57
CA TRP A 27 12.57 6.05 29.32
C TRP A 27 13.43 5.42 30.41
N ASN A 28 12.91 4.41 31.10
CA ASN A 28 13.65 3.67 32.13
C ASN A 28 14.82 2.89 31.53
N ARG A 29 14.60 2.23 30.40
CA ARG A 29 15.64 1.48 29.67
C ARG A 29 16.67 2.38 29.00
N LYS A 30 16.34 3.64 28.67
CA LYS A 30 17.18 4.59 27.93
C LYS A 30 17.67 4.03 26.58
N TRP A 31 16.85 3.19 25.94
CA TRP A 31 17.14 2.58 24.64
C TRP A 31 16.05 3.00 23.63
N LEU A 32 16.39 3.91 22.73
CA LEU A 32 15.40 4.58 21.86
C LEU A 32 15.36 4.06 20.42
N THR A 33 16.42 3.36 19.97
CA THR A 33 16.57 2.92 18.57
C THR A 33 17.56 1.76 18.49
N ASN A 34 17.99 1.36 17.25
CA ASN A 34 18.99 0.32 17.03
C ASN A 34 18.55 -1.05 17.53
N ASN A 35 17.40 -1.52 17.02
CA ASN A 35 16.88 -2.86 17.29
C ASN A 35 16.65 -3.14 18.78
N GLY A 36 15.95 -2.21 19.46
CA GLY A 36 15.62 -2.33 20.86
C GLY A 36 14.51 -3.35 21.14
N HIS A 37 14.04 -3.37 22.38
CA HIS A 37 13.09 -4.36 22.89
C HIS A 37 11.77 -4.36 22.12
N TYR A 38 11.10 -3.22 22.00
CA TYR A 38 9.81 -3.11 21.32
C TYR A 38 9.92 -3.29 19.82
N HIS A 39 11.06 -2.93 19.21
CA HIS A 39 11.33 -3.20 17.81
C HIS A 39 11.32 -4.72 17.56
N GLN A 40 12.04 -5.49 18.39
CA GLN A 40 12.08 -6.96 18.27
C GLN A 40 10.72 -7.61 18.55
N GLU A 41 10.01 -7.14 19.57
CA GLU A 41 8.66 -7.62 19.88
C GLU A 41 7.68 -7.36 18.73
N LEU A 42 7.74 -6.18 18.11
CA LEU A 42 6.88 -5.86 16.97
C LEU A 42 7.21 -6.70 15.74
N GLU A 43 8.51 -6.92 15.43
CA GLU A 43 8.90 -7.84 14.34
C GLU A 43 8.32 -9.23 14.56
N LYS A 44 8.45 -9.77 15.78
CA LYS A 44 7.91 -11.08 16.14
C LYS A 44 6.39 -11.13 16.04
N ALA A 45 5.69 -10.17 16.64
CA ALA A 45 4.23 -10.11 16.63
C ALA A 45 3.66 -9.97 15.19
N LEU A 46 4.33 -9.18 14.33
CA LEU A 46 3.94 -9.04 12.94
C LEU A 46 4.20 -10.33 12.13
N CYS A 47 5.31 -11.04 12.36
CA CYS A 47 5.54 -12.33 11.71
C CYS A 47 4.43 -13.33 12.05
N GLU A 48 4.03 -13.41 13.32
CA GLU A 48 2.95 -14.28 13.80
C GLU A 48 1.58 -13.88 13.19
N TYR A 49 1.22 -12.61 13.28
CA TYR A 49 -0.06 -12.11 12.79
C TYR A 49 -0.20 -12.22 11.27
N LEU A 50 0.82 -11.82 10.54
CA LEU A 50 0.84 -11.81 9.07
C LEU A 50 1.17 -13.19 8.48
N GLN A 51 1.56 -14.17 9.29
CA GLN A 51 1.96 -15.51 8.85
C GLN A 51 3.09 -15.45 7.80
N VAL A 52 4.12 -14.65 8.08
CA VAL A 52 5.31 -14.48 7.24
C VAL A 52 6.56 -14.93 7.98
N PRO A 53 7.57 -15.49 7.27
CA PRO A 53 8.73 -16.06 7.95
C PRO A 53 9.68 -15.02 8.53
N TYR A 54 9.90 -13.92 7.81
CA TYR A 54 10.83 -12.86 8.22
C TYR A 54 10.31 -11.48 7.82
N ILE A 55 10.48 -10.52 8.72
CA ILE A 55 10.12 -9.11 8.53
C ILE A 55 11.23 -8.20 9.05
N SER A 56 11.50 -7.11 8.35
CA SER A 56 12.39 -6.04 8.80
C SER A 56 11.61 -4.72 8.86
N LEU A 57 11.66 -4.03 10.01
CA LEU A 57 10.95 -2.77 10.23
C LEU A 57 11.76 -1.57 9.77
N PHE A 58 11.06 -0.57 9.22
CA PHE A 58 11.62 0.68 8.68
C PHE A 58 10.85 1.90 9.20
N THR A 59 11.48 3.10 9.06
CA THR A 59 10.87 4.38 9.48
C THR A 59 9.70 4.83 8.62
N ASN A 60 9.55 4.31 7.40
CA ASN A 60 8.45 4.61 6.46
C ASN A 60 8.34 3.51 5.40
N GLY A 61 7.29 3.59 4.54
CA GLY A 61 7.04 2.59 3.50
C GLY A 61 7.89 2.73 2.22
N THR A 62 8.60 3.84 2.03
CA THR A 62 9.43 4.05 0.83
C THR A 62 10.79 3.36 0.94
N LEU A 63 11.42 3.43 2.10
CA LEU A 63 12.73 2.83 2.33
C LEU A 63 12.77 1.31 2.16
N PRO A 64 11.76 0.52 2.57
CA PRO A 64 11.75 -0.90 2.27
C PRO A 64 11.69 -1.22 0.78
N LEU A 65 10.98 -0.43 -0.06
CA LEU A 65 11.02 -0.56 -1.52
C LEU A 65 12.45 -0.35 -2.04
N MET A 66 13.11 0.72 -1.61
CA MET A 66 14.48 1.02 -2.00
C MET A 66 15.46 -0.07 -1.53
N CYS A 67 15.30 -0.56 -0.30
CA CYS A 67 16.12 -1.62 0.27
C CYS A 67 15.92 -2.97 -0.44
N ALA A 68 14.69 -3.31 -0.84
CA ALA A 68 14.39 -4.54 -1.59
C ALA A 68 15.18 -4.60 -2.90
N LEU A 69 15.20 -3.47 -3.64
CA LEU A 69 15.96 -3.35 -4.89
C LEU A 69 17.47 -3.58 -4.66
N GLN A 70 18.03 -3.00 -3.61
CA GLN A 70 19.45 -3.19 -3.24
C GLN A 70 19.73 -4.61 -2.73
N ALA A 71 18.83 -5.18 -1.92
CA ALA A 71 18.98 -6.53 -1.37
C ALA A 71 19.01 -7.59 -2.47
N LEU A 72 18.17 -7.44 -3.49
CA LEU A 72 18.09 -8.32 -4.65
C LEU A 72 19.04 -7.91 -5.79
N ARG A 73 19.82 -6.82 -5.64
CA ARG A 73 20.78 -6.30 -6.64
C ARG A 73 20.10 -6.00 -7.98
N ILE A 74 18.91 -5.42 -7.94
CA ILE A 74 18.15 -5.04 -9.13
C ILE A 74 18.83 -3.87 -9.84
N THR A 75 18.89 -3.96 -11.16
CA THR A 75 19.49 -2.96 -12.04
C THR A 75 18.69 -2.85 -13.34
N GLY A 76 19.07 -1.97 -14.25
CA GLY A 76 18.48 -1.89 -15.59
C GLY A 76 17.06 -1.38 -15.61
N GLU A 77 16.10 -2.24 -15.93
CA GLU A 77 14.68 -1.89 -16.07
C GLU A 77 13.81 -2.75 -15.12
N VAL A 78 12.79 -2.12 -14.54
CA VAL A 78 11.77 -2.79 -13.72
C VAL A 78 10.39 -2.47 -14.26
N ILE A 79 9.62 -3.51 -14.54
CA ILE A 79 8.21 -3.39 -14.96
C ILE A 79 7.36 -3.08 -13.75
N THR A 80 6.50 -2.05 -13.87
CA THR A 80 5.55 -1.63 -12.82
C THR A 80 4.30 -1.02 -13.44
N THR A 81 3.36 -0.56 -12.60
CA THR A 81 2.13 0.10 -13.02
C THR A 81 2.22 1.62 -12.88
N PRO A 82 1.55 2.42 -13.75
CA PRO A 82 1.40 3.86 -13.53
C PRO A 82 0.35 4.18 -12.47
N TYR A 83 -0.51 3.22 -12.12
CA TYR A 83 -1.66 3.38 -11.23
C TYR A 83 -1.31 2.96 -9.80
N SER A 84 -0.56 3.80 -9.12
CA SER A 84 -0.08 3.60 -7.75
C SER A 84 0.25 4.93 -7.08
N PHE A 85 0.59 4.86 -5.80
CA PHE A 85 1.25 5.97 -5.13
C PHE A 85 2.68 6.11 -5.66
N VAL A 86 3.13 7.34 -5.78
CA VAL A 86 4.40 7.69 -6.44
C VAL A 86 5.64 7.01 -5.84
N ALA A 87 5.61 6.60 -4.57
CA ALA A 87 6.71 5.93 -3.89
C ALA A 87 7.17 4.66 -4.62
N THR A 88 6.24 3.89 -5.22
CA THR A 88 6.54 2.69 -6.01
C THR A 88 7.58 3.03 -7.09
N THR A 89 7.31 4.03 -7.92
CA THR A 89 8.19 4.40 -9.04
C THR A 89 9.40 5.23 -8.58
N HIS A 90 9.24 6.10 -7.57
CA HIS A 90 10.35 6.87 -7.03
C HIS A 90 11.44 6.00 -6.42
N SER A 91 11.07 4.85 -5.82
CA SER A 91 12.07 3.90 -5.30
C SER A 91 12.99 3.35 -6.38
N LEU A 92 12.46 3.14 -7.60
CA LEU A 92 13.24 2.74 -8.78
C LEU A 92 14.19 3.86 -9.20
N TRP A 93 13.65 5.08 -9.36
CA TRP A 93 14.40 6.25 -9.79
C TRP A 93 15.59 6.57 -8.87
N TRP A 94 15.35 6.54 -7.55
CA TRP A 94 16.40 6.74 -6.55
C TRP A 94 17.49 5.66 -6.57
N ASN A 95 17.21 4.46 -7.09
CA ASN A 95 18.17 3.39 -7.28
C ASN A 95 18.82 3.39 -8.69
N GLY A 96 18.57 4.41 -9.51
CA GLY A 96 19.09 4.48 -10.88
C GLY A 96 18.49 3.44 -11.84
N ILE A 97 17.30 2.93 -11.50
CA ILE A 97 16.57 1.91 -12.26
C ILE A 97 15.49 2.59 -13.10
N LYS A 98 15.40 2.20 -14.37
CA LYS A 98 14.40 2.75 -15.27
C LYS A 98 13.05 2.03 -15.06
N PRO A 99 11.96 2.74 -14.73
CA PRO A 99 10.63 2.15 -14.68
C PRO A 99 10.11 1.90 -16.11
N VAL A 100 9.42 0.77 -16.29
CA VAL A 100 8.68 0.43 -17.49
C VAL A 100 7.23 0.25 -17.09
N PHE A 101 6.35 1.16 -17.50
CA PHE A 101 4.94 1.12 -17.16
C PHE A 101 4.20 0.12 -18.04
N VAL A 102 3.37 -0.69 -17.41
CA VAL A 102 2.41 -1.61 -18.02
C VAL A 102 1.02 -1.25 -17.53
N ASP A 103 0.05 -1.30 -18.43
CA ASP A 103 -1.34 -0.96 -18.15
C ASP A 103 -1.97 -1.93 -17.12
N ILE A 104 -3.13 -1.58 -16.64
CA ILE A 104 -3.83 -2.31 -15.58
C ILE A 104 -5.01 -3.11 -16.12
N ASP A 105 -5.41 -4.08 -15.36
CA ASP A 105 -6.66 -4.80 -15.49
C ASP A 105 -7.83 -3.91 -15.01
N PRO A 106 -8.92 -3.77 -15.77
CA PRO A 106 -10.02 -2.85 -15.45
C PRO A 106 -10.82 -3.25 -14.21
N ASP A 107 -10.86 -4.53 -13.84
CA ASP A 107 -11.69 -5.04 -12.75
C ASP A 107 -10.96 -4.98 -11.41
N THR A 108 -9.64 -5.14 -11.43
CA THR A 108 -8.81 -5.17 -10.22
C THR A 108 -7.99 -3.91 -10.01
N CYS A 109 -7.77 -3.10 -11.04
CA CYS A 109 -6.84 -1.97 -11.10
C CYS A 109 -5.37 -2.35 -10.83
N ASN A 110 -5.05 -3.63 -10.77
CA ASN A 110 -3.70 -4.14 -10.66
C ASN A 110 -3.04 -4.23 -12.03
N ILE A 111 -1.71 -4.35 -12.06
CA ILE A 111 -0.99 -4.58 -13.32
C ILE A 111 -1.60 -5.76 -14.09
N ASP A 112 -1.83 -5.59 -15.39
CA ASP A 112 -2.39 -6.62 -16.26
C ASP A 112 -1.31 -7.65 -16.66
N PRO A 113 -1.40 -8.91 -16.18
CA PRO A 113 -0.38 -9.92 -16.50
C PRO A 113 -0.26 -10.21 -18.00
N ASP A 114 -1.33 -10.04 -18.78
CA ASP A 114 -1.32 -10.27 -20.23
C ASP A 114 -0.43 -9.28 -20.98
N LYS A 115 -0.15 -8.13 -20.38
CA LYS A 115 0.67 -7.08 -20.99
C LYS A 115 2.12 -7.09 -20.52
N ILE A 116 2.47 -7.87 -19.48
CA ILE A 116 3.82 -7.88 -18.90
C ILE A 116 4.86 -8.40 -19.89
N GLU A 117 4.61 -9.54 -20.54
CA GLU A 117 5.61 -10.16 -21.43
C GLU A 117 6.01 -9.26 -22.58
N ALA A 118 5.08 -8.50 -23.15
CA ALA A 118 5.36 -7.55 -24.25
C ALA A 118 6.27 -6.38 -23.83
N ALA A 119 6.36 -6.10 -22.53
CA ALA A 119 7.19 -5.03 -21.99
C ALA A 119 8.60 -5.49 -21.58
N ILE A 120 8.88 -6.81 -21.62
CA ILE A 120 10.17 -7.37 -21.24
C ILE A 120 11.23 -7.06 -22.31
N THR A 121 12.37 -6.55 -21.87
CA THR A 121 13.55 -6.31 -22.69
C THR A 121 14.76 -7.05 -22.10
N PRO A 122 15.90 -7.15 -22.84
CA PRO A 122 17.14 -7.70 -22.27
C PRO A 122 17.67 -6.96 -21.03
N LYS A 123 17.14 -5.78 -20.71
CA LYS A 123 17.50 -4.97 -19.54
C LYS A 123 16.55 -5.16 -18.36
N THR A 124 15.43 -5.84 -18.57
CA THR A 124 14.44 -6.10 -17.51
C THR A 124 15.00 -7.10 -16.50
N THR A 125 14.99 -6.76 -15.23
CA THR A 125 15.53 -7.60 -14.15
C THR A 125 14.51 -7.93 -13.06
N ALA A 126 13.40 -7.16 -12.99
CA ALA A 126 12.35 -7.42 -12.03
C ALA A 126 10.98 -6.90 -12.50
N ILE A 127 9.94 -7.40 -11.83
CA ILE A 127 8.57 -6.89 -11.86
C ILE A 127 8.26 -6.35 -10.46
N MET A 128 7.71 -5.14 -10.38
CA MET A 128 7.23 -4.52 -9.14
C MET A 128 5.73 -4.23 -9.24
N PRO A 129 4.89 -5.25 -9.02
CA PRO A 129 3.44 -5.09 -9.02
C PRO A 129 2.98 -4.42 -7.73
N VAL A 130 1.77 -3.85 -7.77
CA VAL A 130 1.15 -3.21 -6.59
C VAL A 130 -0.17 -3.90 -6.29
N HIS A 131 -0.40 -4.28 -5.05
CA HIS A 131 -1.71 -4.73 -4.57
C HIS A 131 -2.60 -3.52 -4.32
N VAL A 132 -3.13 -2.95 -5.40
CA VAL A 132 -3.90 -1.70 -5.37
C VAL A 132 -5.14 -1.84 -4.48
N TYR A 133 -5.34 -0.88 -3.57
CA TYR A 133 -6.40 -0.89 -2.55
C TYR A 133 -6.42 -2.13 -1.63
N GLY A 134 -5.36 -2.93 -1.62
CA GLY A 134 -5.29 -4.21 -0.92
C GLY A 134 -5.90 -5.37 -1.70
N LYS A 135 -6.33 -5.17 -2.96
CA LYS A 135 -6.75 -6.28 -3.83
C LYS A 135 -5.53 -7.07 -4.32
N PRO A 136 -5.60 -8.42 -4.26
CA PRO A 136 -4.52 -9.26 -4.75
C PRO A 136 -4.26 -9.07 -6.25
N CYS A 137 -2.98 -8.93 -6.63
CA CYS A 137 -2.57 -9.19 -8.00
C CYS A 137 -2.76 -10.68 -8.33
N ASP A 138 -2.81 -11.02 -9.61
CA ASP A 138 -2.68 -12.41 -10.06
C ASP A 138 -1.22 -12.89 -9.85
N THR A 139 -0.95 -13.31 -8.61
CA THR A 139 0.41 -13.66 -8.19
C THR A 139 0.95 -14.91 -8.87
N GLU A 140 0.07 -15.82 -9.25
CA GLU A 140 0.46 -17.07 -9.93
C GLU A 140 0.93 -16.79 -11.36
N ARG A 141 0.17 -15.98 -12.12
CA ARG A 141 0.55 -15.61 -13.49
C ARG A 141 1.80 -14.73 -13.52
N ILE A 142 1.91 -13.77 -12.60
CA ILE A 142 3.09 -12.91 -12.50
C ILE A 142 4.33 -13.74 -12.16
N GLN A 143 4.22 -14.70 -11.23
CA GLN A 143 5.33 -15.60 -10.89
C GLN A 143 5.73 -16.49 -12.07
N ALA A 144 4.76 -17.05 -12.80
CA ALA A 144 5.05 -17.86 -13.99
C ALA A 144 5.82 -17.07 -15.06
N ILE A 145 5.46 -15.80 -15.28
CA ILE A 145 6.21 -14.91 -16.18
C ILE A 145 7.62 -14.65 -15.63
N ALA A 146 7.74 -14.34 -14.35
CA ALA A 146 9.03 -14.08 -13.73
C ALA A 146 9.96 -15.29 -13.83
N ASP A 147 9.46 -16.50 -13.56
CA ASP A 147 10.23 -17.75 -13.66
C ASP A 147 10.69 -18.01 -15.11
N LYS A 148 9.81 -17.78 -16.09
CA LYS A 148 10.09 -17.96 -17.52
C LYS A 148 11.26 -17.06 -17.99
N TYR A 149 11.34 -15.84 -17.46
CA TYR A 149 12.33 -14.85 -17.90
C TYR A 149 13.47 -14.63 -16.88
N GLY A 150 13.49 -15.35 -15.77
CA GLY A 150 14.49 -15.23 -14.71
C GLY A 150 14.45 -13.88 -13.99
N LEU A 151 13.24 -13.28 -13.84
CA LEU A 151 13.02 -11.99 -13.21
C LEU A 151 12.75 -12.14 -11.71
N LYS A 152 13.05 -11.10 -10.94
CA LYS A 152 12.64 -10.98 -9.55
C LYS A 152 11.27 -10.34 -9.44
N VAL A 153 10.52 -10.68 -8.37
CA VAL A 153 9.20 -10.08 -8.09
C VAL A 153 9.21 -9.43 -6.71
N ILE A 154 8.96 -8.11 -6.68
CA ILE A 154 8.86 -7.32 -5.45
C ILE A 154 7.46 -6.71 -5.40
N TYR A 155 6.62 -7.14 -4.47
CA TYR A 155 5.29 -6.57 -4.33
C TYR A 155 5.31 -5.30 -3.48
N ASP A 156 4.79 -4.20 -4.05
CA ASP A 156 4.32 -3.07 -3.24
C ASP A 156 2.97 -3.46 -2.64
N ALA A 157 2.99 -3.90 -1.39
CA ALA A 157 1.85 -4.32 -0.63
C ALA A 157 1.43 -3.28 0.42
N ALA A 158 1.76 -1.98 0.19
CA ALA A 158 1.46 -0.89 1.12
C ALA A 158 -0.02 -0.79 1.54
N HIS A 159 -0.93 -1.37 0.76
CA HIS A 159 -2.37 -1.42 1.03
C HIS A 159 -2.87 -2.80 1.49
N ALA A 160 -2.00 -3.81 1.55
CA ALA A 160 -2.41 -5.22 1.70
C ALA A 160 -2.10 -5.82 3.08
N PHE A 161 -2.00 -5.00 4.12
CA PHE A 161 -1.83 -5.47 5.50
C PHE A 161 -2.95 -6.43 5.89
N GLY A 162 -2.62 -7.64 6.32
CA GLY A 162 -3.57 -8.65 6.78
C GLY A 162 -4.41 -9.32 5.67
N VAL A 163 -4.19 -8.98 4.40
CA VAL A 163 -4.90 -9.60 3.27
C VAL A 163 -4.45 -11.05 3.08
N LYS A 164 -5.43 -11.95 2.93
CA LYS A 164 -5.19 -13.39 2.69
C LYS A 164 -5.97 -13.87 1.48
N VAL A 165 -5.38 -14.78 0.73
CA VAL A 165 -6.02 -15.50 -0.36
C VAL A 165 -6.09 -16.98 0.01
N ASN A 166 -7.29 -17.55 0.07
CA ASN A 166 -7.53 -18.93 0.51
C ASN A 166 -6.83 -19.27 1.85
N GLY A 167 -6.90 -18.32 2.79
CA GLY A 167 -6.32 -18.44 4.14
C GLY A 167 -4.80 -18.20 4.24
N LYS A 168 -4.10 -17.98 3.13
CA LYS A 168 -2.66 -17.71 3.09
C LYS A 168 -2.39 -16.21 2.94
N SER A 169 -1.40 -15.71 3.66
CA SER A 169 -0.97 -14.31 3.52
C SER A 169 -0.45 -14.03 2.11
N ILE A 170 -0.97 -12.97 1.49
CA ILE A 170 -0.51 -12.53 0.16
C ILE A 170 0.94 -12.03 0.18
N LEU A 171 1.45 -11.66 1.35
CA LEU A 171 2.80 -11.15 1.55
C LEU A 171 3.88 -12.22 1.35
N ASN A 172 3.48 -13.50 1.24
CA ASN A 172 4.37 -14.60 0.91
C ASN A 172 4.59 -14.80 -0.60
N ALA A 173 3.94 -13.99 -1.45
CA ALA A 173 4.13 -14.05 -2.90
C ALA A 173 5.41 -13.30 -3.32
N GLY A 174 6.02 -13.75 -4.41
CA GLY A 174 7.23 -13.16 -4.99
C GLY A 174 8.49 -13.36 -4.15
N ASP A 175 9.55 -12.60 -4.47
CA ASP A 175 10.81 -12.64 -3.71
C ASP A 175 10.74 -11.79 -2.43
N MET A 176 10.01 -10.67 -2.47
CA MET A 176 9.81 -9.76 -1.34
C MET A 176 8.48 -9.03 -1.44
N SER A 177 7.93 -8.62 -0.28
CA SER A 177 6.77 -7.75 -0.18
C SER A 177 7.03 -6.59 0.77
N THR A 178 6.54 -5.39 0.44
CA THR A 178 6.72 -4.19 1.27
C THR A 178 5.40 -3.75 1.88
N LEU A 179 5.43 -3.31 3.13
CA LEU A 179 4.28 -2.72 3.82
C LEU A 179 4.56 -1.25 4.18
N SER A 180 3.50 -0.48 4.25
CA SER A 180 3.50 0.87 4.80
C SER A 180 2.67 0.90 6.07
N PHE A 181 3.24 1.50 7.12
CA PHE A 181 2.58 1.77 8.40
C PHE A 181 2.38 3.28 8.62
N HIS A 182 2.23 4.04 7.52
CA HIS A 182 1.83 5.44 7.58
C HIS A 182 0.46 5.58 8.27
N ALA A 183 0.23 6.70 8.96
CA ALA A 183 -0.98 6.97 9.75
C ALA A 183 -2.32 6.73 9.03
N THR A 184 -2.35 6.82 7.69
CA THR A 184 -3.56 6.56 6.88
C THR A 184 -3.84 5.09 6.62
N LYS A 185 -2.92 4.18 6.93
CA LYS A 185 -3.05 2.74 6.67
C LYS A 185 -3.92 2.05 7.72
N VAL A 186 -4.41 0.86 7.37
CA VAL A 186 -5.27 0.03 8.24
C VAL A 186 -4.58 -0.29 9.57
N CYS A 187 -3.29 -0.64 9.51
CA CYS A 187 -2.39 -0.74 10.65
C CYS A 187 -1.30 0.28 10.49
N ASN A 188 -1.02 1.07 11.53
CA ASN A 188 -0.02 2.15 11.43
C ASN A 188 0.88 2.22 12.66
N THR A 189 2.04 2.86 12.46
CA THR A 189 3.00 3.19 13.51
C THR A 189 3.31 4.70 13.49
N ILE A 190 2.28 5.54 13.22
CA ILE A 190 2.41 6.96 12.91
C ILE A 190 3.08 7.12 11.53
N GLU A 191 4.35 6.86 11.46
CA GLU A 191 5.17 6.59 10.28
C GLU A 191 5.88 5.26 10.48
N GLY A 192 5.95 4.46 9.43
CA GLY A 192 6.64 3.17 9.45
C GLY A 192 6.47 2.40 8.15
N GLY A 193 7.18 1.30 8.08
CA GLY A 193 7.08 0.34 6.98
C GLY A 193 7.79 -0.95 7.33
N ALA A 194 7.65 -1.93 6.46
CA ALA A 194 8.31 -3.22 6.61
C ALA A 194 8.67 -3.83 5.27
N LEU A 195 9.67 -4.68 5.31
CA LEU A 195 10.08 -5.55 4.21
C LEU A 195 10.01 -7.01 4.65
N ILE A 196 9.22 -7.79 3.94
CA ILE A 196 9.05 -9.23 4.13
C ILE A 196 9.98 -9.96 3.17
N CYS A 197 10.65 -11.00 3.65
CA CYS A 197 11.49 -11.90 2.86
C CYS A 197 11.37 -13.35 3.38
N HIS A 198 11.96 -14.31 2.64
CA HIS A 198 11.66 -15.73 2.85
C HIS A 198 12.79 -16.54 3.49
N ASP A 199 13.96 -15.95 3.69
CA ASP A 199 15.10 -16.62 4.32
C ASP A 199 15.89 -15.70 5.24
N GLU A 200 16.58 -16.29 6.21
CA GLU A 200 17.34 -15.60 7.25
C GLU A 200 18.52 -14.79 6.68
N LYS A 201 19.19 -15.31 5.65
CA LYS A 201 20.33 -14.64 5.02
C LYS A 201 19.90 -13.33 4.37
N THR A 202 18.77 -13.36 3.69
CA THR A 202 18.17 -12.16 3.08
C THR A 202 17.70 -11.18 4.16
N LYS A 203 17.04 -11.65 5.24
CA LYS A 203 16.66 -10.82 6.40
C LYS A 203 17.89 -10.10 6.97
N LYS A 204 18.97 -10.84 7.21
CA LYS A 204 20.21 -10.29 7.75
C LYS A 204 20.84 -9.24 6.84
N ARG A 205 20.81 -9.48 5.51
CA ARG A 205 21.26 -8.50 4.52
C ARG A 205 20.42 -7.22 4.56
N ILE A 206 19.10 -7.34 4.66
CA ILE A 206 18.18 -6.19 4.77
C ILE A 206 18.47 -5.40 6.04
N ASP A 207 18.69 -6.07 7.17
CA ASP A 207 19.01 -5.43 8.45
C ASP A 207 20.33 -4.66 8.42
N TYR A 208 21.33 -5.16 7.71
CA TYR A 208 22.57 -4.41 7.46
C TYR A 208 22.28 -3.17 6.59
N LEU A 209 21.57 -3.33 5.48
CA LEU A 209 21.26 -2.23 4.55
C LEU A 209 20.47 -1.11 5.24
N LYS A 210 19.48 -1.43 6.09
CA LYS A 210 18.70 -0.42 6.84
C LYS A 210 19.48 0.27 7.96
N ASN A 211 20.68 -0.23 8.30
CA ASN A 211 21.57 0.29 9.33
C ASN A 211 22.97 0.58 8.77
N PHE A 212 23.05 1.46 7.76
CA PHE A 212 24.31 1.92 7.15
C PHE A 212 25.23 0.82 6.59
N GLY A 213 24.77 -0.44 6.50
CA GLY A 213 25.57 -1.58 6.07
C GLY A 213 26.43 -2.21 7.17
N PHE A 214 26.22 -1.83 8.44
CA PHE A 214 26.98 -2.38 9.58
C PHE A 214 26.64 -3.86 9.82
N ALA A 215 27.65 -4.74 9.73
CA ALA A 215 27.60 -6.14 10.14
C ALA A 215 28.19 -6.37 11.52
N GLY A 216 28.84 -5.35 12.10
CA GLY A 216 29.48 -5.33 13.41
C GLY A 216 29.95 -3.92 13.71
N GLU A 217 30.73 -3.73 14.79
CA GLU A 217 31.20 -2.43 15.22
C GLU A 217 32.09 -1.74 14.18
N THR A 218 32.91 -2.50 13.47
CA THR A 218 33.93 -2.00 12.54
C THR A 218 33.76 -2.51 11.12
N GLU A 219 32.78 -3.39 10.87
CA GLU A 219 32.60 -4.05 9.59
C GLU A 219 31.41 -3.44 8.83
N ILE A 220 31.66 -2.89 7.64
CA ILE A 220 30.64 -2.37 6.71
C ILE A 220 30.63 -3.28 5.49
N VAL A 221 29.52 -3.99 5.24
CA VAL A 221 29.41 -5.00 4.18
C VAL A 221 28.69 -4.49 2.92
N ALA A 222 28.04 -3.32 2.99
CA ALA A 222 27.31 -2.72 1.88
C ALA A 222 27.07 -1.21 2.12
N PRO A 223 26.84 -0.41 1.06
CA PRO A 223 26.38 0.96 1.21
C PRO A 223 24.90 0.95 1.67
N GLY A 224 24.70 1.08 2.97
CA GLY A 224 23.38 1.10 3.59
C GLY A 224 22.88 2.52 3.87
N ILE A 225 21.65 2.59 4.36
CA ILE A 225 20.96 3.83 4.74
C ILE A 225 20.56 3.79 6.21
N ASN A 226 20.11 4.93 6.78
CA ASN A 226 19.44 4.94 8.07
C ASN A 226 17.92 4.79 7.89
N GLY A 227 17.45 3.55 7.92
CA GLY A 227 16.04 3.23 7.74
C GLY A 227 15.37 2.63 8.99
N LYS A 228 16.07 2.61 10.14
CA LYS A 228 15.61 1.91 11.34
C LYS A 228 14.38 2.57 11.98
N MET A 229 13.39 1.76 12.32
CA MET A 229 12.28 2.18 13.18
C MET A 229 12.77 2.34 14.64
N ASP A 230 12.30 3.37 15.33
CA ASP A 230 12.56 3.62 16.74
C ASP A 230 11.61 2.84 17.68
N GLU A 231 11.94 2.83 18.98
CA GLU A 231 11.18 2.11 20.00
C GLU A 231 9.77 2.70 20.25
N VAL A 232 9.61 4.02 20.13
CA VAL A 232 8.32 4.69 20.37
C VAL A 232 7.30 4.27 19.33
N ARG A 233 7.69 4.26 18.05
CA ARG A 233 6.83 3.79 16.95
C ARG A 233 6.58 2.28 17.01
N ALA A 234 7.57 1.50 17.44
CA ALA A 234 7.40 0.07 17.60
C ALA A 234 6.40 -0.27 18.72
N ALA A 235 6.50 0.38 19.88
CA ALA A 235 5.56 0.24 20.99
C ALA A 235 4.13 0.64 20.59
N TYR A 236 4.01 1.77 19.86
CA TYR A 236 2.73 2.19 19.29
C TYR A 236 2.14 1.14 18.33
N GLY A 237 2.98 0.56 17.47
CA GLY A 237 2.60 -0.50 16.54
C GLY A 237 2.07 -1.76 17.23
N LEU A 238 2.69 -2.17 18.35
CA LEU A 238 2.24 -3.30 19.15
C LEU A 238 0.82 -3.10 19.70
N LEU A 239 0.49 -1.88 20.13
CA LEU A 239 -0.85 -1.55 20.61
C LEU A 239 -1.87 -1.53 19.46
N ASN A 240 -1.51 -0.95 18.33
CA ASN A 240 -2.38 -0.93 17.15
C ASN A 240 -2.66 -2.33 16.61
N LEU A 241 -1.67 -3.21 16.64
CA LEU A 241 -1.83 -4.59 16.19
C LEU A 241 -2.92 -5.35 16.98
N LYS A 242 -3.12 -5.02 18.25
CA LYS A 242 -4.17 -5.61 19.10
C LYS A 242 -5.59 -5.21 18.67
N GLN A 243 -5.76 -4.12 17.95
CA GLN A 243 -7.06 -3.55 17.57
C GLN A 243 -7.37 -3.71 16.07
N VAL A 244 -6.39 -4.16 15.27
CA VAL A 244 -6.49 -4.10 13.81
C VAL A 244 -7.62 -4.94 13.23
N ASP A 245 -7.92 -6.12 13.81
CA ASP A 245 -9.01 -6.98 13.33
C ASP A 245 -10.39 -6.32 13.54
N ALA A 246 -10.60 -5.71 14.71
CA ALA A 246 -11.81 -4.95 14.97
C ALA A 246 -11.95 -3.74 14.03
N ALA A 247 -10.84 -3.07 13.73
CA ALA A 247 -10.82 -1.95 12.79
C ALA A 247 -11.11 -2.41 11.35
N ILE A 248 -10.61 -3.57 10.91
CA ILE A 248 -10.90 -4.16 9.59
C ILE A 248 -12.39 -4.53 9.52
N GLU A 249 -12.95 -5.15 10.55
CA GLU A 249 -14.37 -5.50 10.57
C GLU A 249 -15.27 -4.25 10.53
N ALA A 250 -14.94 -3.20 11.27
CA ALA A 250 -15.66 -1.94 11.20
C ALA A 250 -15.64 -1.33 9.79
N ARG A 251 -14.47 -1.36 9.09
CA ARG A 251 -14.35 -0.93 7.69
C ARG A 251 -15.19 -1.81 6.75
N ARG A 252 -15.25 -3.12 7.00
CA ARG A 252 -16.12 -4.03 6.23
C ARG A 252 -17.59 -3.62 6.34
N GLN A 253 -18.07 -3.27 7.53
CA GLN A 253 -19.44 -2.80 7.73
C GLN A 253 -19.72 -1.49 6.96
N VAL A 254 -18.78 -0.55 6.95
CA VAL A 254 -18.89 0.67 6.12
C VAL A 254 -18.99 0.32 4.64
N ALA A 255 -18.15 -0.60 4.14
CA ALA A 255 -18.17 -1.02 2.74
C ALA A 255 -19.50 -1.66 2.34
N ILE A 256 -20.07 -2.51 3.19
CA ILE A 256 -21.40 -3.13 2.99
C ILE A 256 -22.46 -2.04 2.82
N LYS A 257 -22.51 -1.07 3.73
CA LYS A 257 -23.50 0.03 3.69
C LYS A 257 -23.39 0.86 2.41
N TYR A 258 -22.16 1.19 1.98
CA TYR A 258 -21.97 1.88 0.72
C TYR A 258 -22.50 1.06 -0.46
N ARG A 259 -22.17 -0.22 -0.54
CA ARG A 259 -22.61 -1.10 -1.64
C ARG A 259 -24.13 -1.26 -1.68
N GLU A 260 -24.78 -1.43 -0.52
CA GLU A 260 -26.23 -1.59 -0.44
C GLU A 260 -27.00 -0.44 -1.09
N VAL A 261 -26.51 0.79 -0.94
CA VAL A 261 -27.18 1.98 -1.47
C VAL A 261 -26.67 2.34 -2.87
N LEU A 262 -25.35 2.24 -3.12
CA LEU A 262 -24.75 2.72 -4.35
C LEU A 262 -24.99 1.79 -5.54
N LYS A 263 -25.31 0.50 -5.31
CA LYS A 263 -25.59 -0.47 -6.39
C LYS A 263 -26.75 -0.06 -7.32
N ASP A 264 -27.70 0.71 -6.80
CA ASP A 264 -28.88 1.15 -7.53
C ASP A 264 -28.73 2.56 -8.14
N VAL A 265 -27.54 3.17 -8.02
CA VAL A 265 -27.23 4.50 -8.58
C VAL A 265 -26.68 4.36 -9.99
N GLU A 266 -27.44 4.79 -10.98
CA GLU A 266 -27.04 4.74 -12.38
C GLU A 266 -25.74 5.50 -12.63
N GLY A 267 -24.78 4.88 -13.34
CA GLY A 267 -23.47 5.46 -13.63
C GLY A 267 -22.47 5.44 -12.49
N ILE A 268 -22.81 4.81 -11.35
CA ILE A 268 -21.88 4.52 -10.26
C ILE A 268 -21.54 3.04 -10.23
N SER A 269 -20.26 2.74 -10.10
CA SER A 269 -19.80 1.37 -9.88
C SER A 269 -18.70 1.34 -8.81
N PHE A 270 -18.45 0.17 -8.25
CA PHE A 270 -17.44 -0.06 -7.21
C PHE A 270 -16.91 -1.49 -7.30
N MET A 271 -15.84 -1.76 -6.59
CA MET A 271 -15.25 -3.10 -6.56
C MET A 271 -15.99 -4.01 -5.58
N GLU A 272 -16.29 -5.22 -6.04
CA GLU A 272 -16.84 -6.29 -5.18
C GLU A 272 -15.72 -7.04 -4.44
N ASP A 273 -16.13 -7.79 -3.40
CA ASP A 273 -15.22 -8.72 -2.73
C ASP A 273 -14.91 -9.92 -3.62
N ILE A 274 -13.65 -10.33 -3.61
CA ILE A 274 -13.20 -11.50 -4.39
C ILE A 274 -13.44 -12.76 -3.54
N PRO A 275 -14.11 -13.80 -4.05
CA PRO A 275 -14.27 -15.05 -3.33
C PRO A 275 -12.93 -15.64 -2.88
N GLY A 276 -12.86 -16.10 -1.63
CA GLY A 276 -11.64 -16.65 -1.05
C GLY A 276 -10.61 -15.61 -0.58
N VAL A 277 -10.89 -14.31 -0.76
CA VAL A 277 -10.04 -13.22 -0.27
C VAL A 277 -10.57 -12.67 1.05
N HIS A 278 -9.72 -12.71 2.09
CA HIS A 278 -9.93 -11.91 3.30
C HIS A 278 -9.37 -10.51 3.05
N HIS A 279 -10.26 -9.55 2.80
CA HIS A 279 -9.91 -8.17 2.45
C HIS A 279 -9.79 -7.29 3.71
N ASN A 280 -8.95 -6.26 3.66
CA ASN A 280 -8.74 -5.32 4.78
C ASN A 280 -9.49 -3.98 4.63
N TYR A 281 -10.18 -3.77 3.51
CA TYR A 281 -10.96 -2.56 3.23
C TYR A 281 -10.15 -1.27 3.44
N SER A 282 -8.91 -1.24 2.93
CA SER A 282 -8.02 -0.08 3.02
C SER A 282 -8.62 1.18 2.43
N TYR A 283 -9.35 1.03 1.32
CA TYR A 283 -10.05 2.08 0.58
C TYR A 283 -11.38 1.57 0.06
N PHE A 284 -12.28 2.50 -0.27
CA PHE A 284 -13.49 2.22 -1.03
C PHE A 284 -13.46 3.02 -2.34
N PRO A 285 -12.85 2.48 -3.41
CA PRO A 285 -12.87 3.10 -4.74
C PRO A 285 -14.27 2.99 -5.35
N MET A 286 -14.79 4.10 -5.81
CA MET A 286 -16.02 4.27 -6.55
C MET A 286 -15.68 4.88 -7.92
N PHE A 287 -16.31 4.40 -8.98
CA PHE A 287 -16.07 4.85 -10.35
C PHE A 287 -17.31 5.54 -10.88
N VAL A 288 -17.11 6.67 -11.54
CA VAL A 288 -18.18 7.52 -12.09
C VAL A 288 -18.18 7.43 -13.61
N ASP A 289 -19.24 6.88 -14.19
CA ASP A 289 -19.56 6.99 -15.61
C ASP A 289 -20.34 8.31 -15.82
N ALA A 290 -19.66 9.34 -16.30
CA ALA A 290 -20.21 10.68 -16.37
C ALA A 290 -21.46 10.79 -17.28
N GLU A 291 -21.53 9.99 -18.34
CA GLU A 291 -22.66 10.00 -19.29
C GLU A 291 -23.94 9.47 -18.63
N LYS A 292 -23.82 8.40 -17.86
CA LYS A 292 -24.95 7.78 -17.17
C LYS A 292 -25.29 8.51 -15.87
N TYR A 293 -24.26 8.86 -15.11
CA TYR A 293 -24.46 9.56 -13.83
C TYR A 293 -24.88 11.01 -14.04
N GLY A 294 -24.57 11.63 -15.20
CA GLY A 294 -24.88 13.03 -15.50
C GLY A 294 -24.03 14.06 -14.74
N MET A 295 -22.87 13.63 -14.24
CA MET A 295 -21.87 14.47 -13.58
C MET A 295 -20.52 13.78 -13.68
N THR A 296 -19.44 14.50 -13.94
CA THR A 296 -18.09 13.95 -13.95
C THR A 296 -17.60 13.62 -12.55
N ARG A 297 -16.59 12.76 -12.46
CA ARG A 297 -15.89 12.47 -11.20
C ARG A 297 -15.40 13.75 -10.51
N ASP A 298 -14.88 14.72 -11.26
CA ASP A 298 -14.34 15.94 -10.69
C ASP A 298 -15.43 16.89 -10.18
N GLU A 299 -16.55 17.00 -10.89
CA GLU A 299 -17.71 17.74 -10.40
C GLU A 299 -18.25 17.15 -9.10
N LEU A 300 -18.36 15.81 -9.03
CA LEU A 300 -18.75 15.12 -7.77
C LEU A 300 -17.73 15.36 -6.66
N TYR A 301 -16.44 15.27 -6.96
CA TYR A 301 -15.37 15.53 -6.00
C TYR A 301 -15.45 16.94 -5.41
N PHE A 302 -15.69 17.97 -6.24
CA PHE A 302 -15.83 19.35 -5.76
C PHE A 302 -17.13 19.56 -5.00
N LYS A 303 -18.25 19.00 -5.46
CA LYS A 303 -19.53 18.99 -4.72
C LYS A 303 -19.37 18.39 -3.31
N MET A 304 -18.70 17.26 -3.18
CA MET A 304 -18.43 16.66 -1.87
C MET A 304 -17.55 17.57 -1.01
N LYS A 305 -16.49 18.13 -1.58
CA LYS A 305 -15.55 19.02 -0.88
C LYS A 305 -16.22 20.30 -0.36
N GLU A 306 -17.12 20.92 -1.12
CA GLU A 306 -17.93 22.08 -0.71
C GLU A 306 -18.82 21.77 0.49
N GLN A 307 -19.22 20.50 0.63
CA GLN A 307 -19.99 20.01 1.77
C GLN A 307 -19.10 19.43 2.90
N ASN A 308 -17.80 19.75 2.93
CA ASN A 308 -16.82 19.25 3.90
C ASN A 308 -16.70 17.71 3.95
N VAL A 309 -16.95 17.03 2.84
CA VAL A 309 -16.69 15.59 2.65
C VAL A 309 -15.49 15.44 1.71
N LEU A 310 -14.38 14.96 2.25
CA LEU A 310 -13.14 14.84 1.50
C LEU A 310 -12.98 13.43 0.91
N GLY A 311 -13.31 13.25 -0.36
CA GLY A 311 -12.90 12.09 -1.13
C GLY A 311 -11.43 12.21 -1.59
N ARG A 312 -10.89 11.14 -2.16
CA ARG A 312 -9.53 11.16 -2.73
C ARG A 312 -9.54 10.52 -4.12
N ARG A 313 -8.90 11.19 -5.09
CA ARG A 313 -8.75 10.66 -6.45
C ARG A 313 -7.51 9.78 -6.52
N TYR A 314 -7.56 8.59 -5.95
CA TYR A 314 -6.46 7.63 -5.95
C TYR A 314 -6.70 6.58 -7.06
N PHE A 315 -5.87 6.56 -8.14
CA PHE A 315 -4.66 7.39 -8.27
C PHE A 315 -4.81 8.31 -9.50
N TYR A 316 -4.87 9.60 -9.23
CA TYR A 316 -4.93 10.65 -10.26
C TYR A 316 -4.10 11.86 -9.80
N PRO A 317 -3.29 12.49 -10.69
CA PRO A 317 -2.94 11.98 -12.02
C PRO A 317 -2.10 10.70 -11.97
N LEU A 318 -1.98 9.99 -13.10
CA LEU A 318 -1.12 8.80 -13.18
C LEU A 318 0.36 9.18 -13.00
N ILE A 319 1.15 8.27 -12.45
CA ILE A 319 2.61 8.48 -12.30
C ILE A 319 3.28 8.73 -13.65
N SER A 320 2.81 8.08 -14.72
CA SER A 320 3.29 8.27 -16.09
C SER A 320 3.14 9.69 -16.62
N GLU A 321 2.26 10.50 -16.04
CA GLU A 321 2.02 11.90 -16.45
C GLU A 321 2.96 12.89 -15.76
N PHE A 322 3.65 12.48 -14.69
CA PHE A 322 4.57 13.39 -13.99
C PHE A 322 5.77 13.77 -14.85
N SER A 323 6.23 15.01 -14.68
CA SER A 323 7.32 15.58 -15.48
C SER A 323 8.56 14.68 -15.53
N THR A 324 8.84 13.95 -14.47
CA THR A 324 9.95 13.00 -14.36
C THR A 324 9.80 11.80 -15.29
N TYR A 325 8.57 11.33 -15.53
CA TYR A 325 8.31 10.03 -16.18
C TYR A 325 7.64 10.13 -17.56
N ARG A 326 6.92 11.23 -17.85
CA ARG A 326 6.13 11.39 -19.10
C ARG A 326 6.94 11.28 -20.39
N GLY A 327 8.26 11.41 -20.31
CA GLY A 327 9.17 11.23 -21.45
C GLY A 327 9.55 9.78 -21.74
N LEU A 328 9.16 8.83 -20.91
CA LEU A 328 9.44 7.42 -21.13
C LEU A 328 8.52 6.86 -22.23
N GLY A 329 9.07 5.99 -23.09
CA GLY A 329 8.27 5.35 -24.15
C GLY A 329 7.07 4.55 -23.62
N SER A 330 7.21 3.92 -22.45
CA SER A 330 6.13 3.18 -21.79
C SER A 330 5.07 4.09 -21.11
N ALA A 331 5.37 5.38 -20.96
CA ALA A 331 4.45 6.35 -20.35
C ALA A 331 3.41 6.93 -21.32
N ARG A 332 3.47 6.56 -22.61
CA ARG A 332 2.56 7.08 -23.62
C ARG A 332 1.12 6.67 -23.33
N PRO A 333 0.13 7.59 -23.43
CA PRO A 333 -1.27 7.32 -23.10
C PRO A 333 -1.87 6.13 -23.87
N GLU A 334 -1.48 5.94 -25.14
CA GLU A 334 -1.95 4.82 -25.97
C GLU A 334 -1.56 3.45 -25.43
N ASN A 335 -0.49 3.36 -24.63
CA ASN A 335 -0.07 2.12 -23.98
C ASN A 335 -0.77 1.88 -22.63
N LEU A 336 -1.47 2.89 -22.08
CA LEU A 336 -1.99 2.94 -20.72
C LEU A 336 -3.47 3.33 -20.69
N SER A 337 -4.21 2.94 -21.71
CA SER A 337 -5.61 3.40 -21.96
C SER A 337 -6.56 3.05 -20.83
N VAL A 338 -6.40 1.85 -20.22
CA VAL A 338 -7.24 1.43 -19.09
C VAL A 338 -6.91 2.24 -17.84
N ALA A 339 -5.62 2.43 -17.55
CA ALA A 339 -5.20 3.22 -16.40
C ALA A 339 -5.72 4.67 -16.49
N HIS A 340 -5.65 5.31 -17.67
CA HIS A 340 -6.22 6.65 -17.88
C HIS A 340 -7.72 6.68 -17.63
N LYS A 341 -8.48 5.76 -18.24
CA LYS A 341 -9.94 5.68 -18.07
C LYS A 341 -10.32 5.52 -16.58
N ILE A 342 -9.63 4.63 -15.87
CA ILE A 342 -9.86 4.40 -14.43
C ILE A 342 -9.46 5.64 -13.62
N ALA A 343 -8.30 6.24 -13.89
CA ALA A 343 -7.84 7.44 -13.19
C ALA A 343 -8.81 8.61 -13.33
N ASP A 344 -9.45 8.77 -14.49
CA ASP A 344 -10.42 9.83 -14.75
C ASP A 344 -11.79 9.60 -14.10
N SER A 345 -12.11 8.36 -13.74
CA SER A 345 -13.41 7.99 -13.17
C SER A 345 -13.40 7.76 -11.65
N VAL A 346 -12.24 7.47 -11.04
CA VAL A 346 -12.15 7.02 -9.65
C VAL A 346 -12.25 8.14 -8.63
N ILE A 347 -12.99 7.87 -7.55
CA ILE A 347 -12.97 8.61 -6.30
C ILE A 347 -13.06 7.62 -5.13
N CYS A 348 -12.08 7.63 -4.23
CA CYS A 348 -12.16 6.87 -2.99
C CYS A 348 -13.01 7.63 -1.98
N LEU A 349 -14.07 7.01 -1.51
CA LEU A 349 -14.94 7.55 -0.46
C LEU A 349 -14.25 7.46 0.91
N PRO A 350 -14.68 8.27 1.90
CA PRO A 350 -14.23 8.13 3.28
C PRO A 350 -14.37 6.68 3.77
N MET A 351 -13.27 6.11 4.29
CA MET A 351 -13.22 4.72 4.74
C MET A 351 -12.28 4.59 5.93
N TYR A 352 -12.85 4.46 7.14
CA TYR A 352 -12.11 4.24 8.38
C TYR A 352 -12.99 3.61 9.46
N HIS A 353 -12.37 3.07 10.49
CA HIS A 353 -12.99 2.21 11.50
C HIS A 353 -14.04 2.90 12.37
N ASP A 354 -13.92 4.21 12.60
CA ASP A 354 -14.81 5.02 13.44
C ASP A 354 -15.73 5.96 12.63
N LEU A 355 -15.94 5.67 11.34
CA LEU A 355 -16.89 6.40 10.49
C LEU A 355 -18.33 6.07 10.94
N ASN A 356 -19.00 7.05 11.57
CA ASN A 356 -20.32 6.86 12.14
C ASN A 356 -21.45 6.92 11.10
N GLU A 357 -22.65 6.45 11.50
CA GLU A 357 -23.85 6.42 10.64
C GLU A 357 -24.20 7.77 10.04
N GLU A 358 -24.20 8.83 10.83
CA GLU A 358 -24.54 10.19 10.37
C GLU A 358 -23.60 10.63 9.24
N ALA A 359 -22.29 10.35 9.38
CA ALA A 359 -21.31 10.65 8.36
C ALA A 359 -21.53 9.80 7.09
N ILE A 360 -21.82 8.50 7.22
CA ILE A 360 -22.13 7.62 6.10
C ILE A 360 -23.36 8.10 5.34
N GLU A 361 -24.45 8.41 6.04
CA GLU A 361 -25.67 8.94 5.42
C GLU A 361 -25.42 10.27 4.69
N ARG A 362 -24.62 11.15 5.29
CA ARG A 362 -24.25 12.42 4.68
C ARG A 362 -23.44 12.24 3.40
N ILE A 363 -22.50 11.29 3.37
CA ILE A 363 -21.73 10.94 2.17
C ILE A 363 -22.67 10.40 1.08
N ILE A 364 -23.54 9.44 1.44
CA ILE A 364 -24.48 8.82 0.51
C ILE A 364 -25.43 9.85 -0.10
N LYS A 365 -25.99 10.78 0.69
CA LYS A 365 -26.89 11.86 0.21
C LYS A 365 -26.23 12.79 -0.83
N LEU A 366 -24.92 12.89 -0.87
CA LEU A 366 -24.20 13.69 -1.87
C LEU A 366 -24.07 12.96 -3.21
N ILE A 367 -24.14 11.63 -3.19
CA ILE A 367 -23.95 10.75 -4.37
C ILE A 367 -25.31 10.35 -4.94
N VAL A 368 -26.25 9.95 -4.09
CA VAL A 368 -27.63 9.64 -4.53
C VAL A 368 -28.32 10.95 -4.87
N LYS A 369 -28.92 11.03 -6.06
CA LYS A 369 -29.61 12.23 -6.54
C LYS A 369 -31.02 12.34 -5.99
#